data_2c83bd4b488c26c2ba9d930e8373ac9e
#
_entry.id   2c83bd4b488c26c2ba9d930e8373ac9e
#
_cell.length_a   1.000
_cell.length_b   1.000
_cell.length_c   1.000
_cell.angle_alpha   90.00
_cell.angle_beta   90.00
_cell.angle_gamma   90.00
#
_symmetry.space_group_name_H-M   'P 1'
#
loop_
_entity.id
_entity.type
_entity.pdbx_description
1 polymer ?
#
loop_
_entity_poly.entity_id
_entity_poly.type
_entity_poly.pdbx_seq_one_letter_code
_entity_poly.pdbx_strand_id
1 'polypeptide(L)'
;TKLKVTGCDLFSAGDFSGGETREDIVLRDPSRGVYRRVVLEGDRVVGAVMYGDTAEGSWFFDLIRDKADVSAMRDTLIFGQAYQGGSPLDPMAAVAALPDEAEICGCNGVCKGTIVSAIKSQGLTTLDEVRAVTKASASCGQCTGKVEQVLAVTLGDAFTGPARKTMCKCTDLTHGEVRQFIRSKSLKSIPAVMQELGWKTSCGCASCRPALNYYLVCDWPEEYRDDGRSRFVNERLHANIQKDGTFSVVPRMWGGLTTAAELKAIGEIAEKHQVPLVKMTGGQRVDFLGIPKDRLTAIWKDLNDAGMVSGHAYSKGLRTVKTCVGKTWCRFGTQDAMGLGVKLEKLMWGSWTPAKVKLAVSGCPRNCSEATVKDIGVICVDSGYDIHVSGAAGLHVRATDLLCHVDTEEEAIEVSAAVLQMYREDAFYLERVYKWTERVGLDTVKAAIVDDLAGRRAYYERFLVSQKVAQVDPWAERVAGHEAHEFTPLTIVPALAAE
;
A
#
# COMPACT_ATOMS: atom_id res chain seq x y z
N THR A 1 -23.78 -8.21 -10.67
CA THR A 1 -22.30 -8.13 -10.73
C THR A 1 -21.88 -6.70 -10.46
N LYS A 2 -20.99 -6.47 -9.48
CA LYS A 2 -20.33 -5.18 -9.28
C LYS A 2 -18.97 -5.26 -9.94
N LEU A 3 -18.76 -4.54 -11.03
CA LEU A 3 -17.46 -4.44 -11.70
C LEU A 3 -16.83 -3.12 -11.32
N LYS A 4 -15.61 -3.17 -10.80
CA LYS A 4 -14.74 -1.99 -10.71
C LYS A 4 -13.87 -1.94 -11.96
N VAL A 5 -14.19 -1.04 -12.87
CA VAL A 5 -13.32 -0.67 -13.99
C VAL A 5 -12.54 0.56 -13.57
N THR A 6 -11.26 0.64 -13.96
CA THR A 6 -10.40 1.79 -13.63
C THR A 6 -11.08 3.10 -14.04
N GLY A 7 -11.36 3.96 -13.08
CA GLY A 7 -11.97 5.27 -13.31
C GLY A 7 -13.50 5.31 -13.33
N CYS A 8 -14.20 4.18 -13.12
CA CYS A 8 -15.64 4.22 -12.95
C CYS A 8 -16.18 3.03 -12.13
N ASP A 9 -17.22 3.29 -11.35
CA ASP A 9 -17.99 2.24 -10.71
C ASP A 9 -19.11 1.78 -11.61
N LEU A 10 -19.23 0.47 -11.82
CA LEU A 10 -20.29 -0.15 -12.57
C LEU A 10 -21.01 -1.18 -11.70
N PHE A 11 -22.32 -1.12 -11.69
CA PHE A 11 -23.19 -2.13 -11.10
C PHE A 11 -24.21 -2.63 -12.13
N SER A 12 -24.45 -3.94 -12.15
CA SER A 12 -25.55 -4.53 -12.92
C SER A 12 -26.15 -5.71 -12.16
N ALA A 13 -27.47 -5.80 -12.17
CA ALA A 13 -28.21 -6.88 -11.55
C ALA A 13 -29.46 -7.24 -12.38
N GLY A 14 -29.91 -8.49 -12.30
CA GLY A 14 -31.09 -8.96 -13.00
C GLY A 14 -30.97 -8.99 -14.52
N ASP A 15 -32.10 -9.00 -15.20
CA ASP A 15 -32.21 -8.94 -16.64
C ASP A 15 -32.53 -7.50 -17.07
N PHE A 16 -31.50 -6.79 -17.53
CA PHE A 16 -31.60 -5.42 -18.00
C PHE A 16 -31.79 -5.31 -19.53
N SER A 17 -32.13 -6.39 -20.21
CA SER A 17 -32.50 -6.37 -21.64
C SER A 17 -33.82 -5.65 -21.83
N GLY A 18 -33.97 -4.93 -22.94
CA GLY A 18 -35.25 -4.37 -23.35
C GLY A 18 -36.22 -5.46 -23.81
N GLY A 19 -37.51 -5.18 -23.84
CA GLY A 19 -38.55 -6.08 -24.32
C GLY A 19 -39.89 -5.35 -24.53
N GLU A 20 -40.81 -5.92 -25.31
CA GLU A 20 -42.10 -5.28 -25.59
C GLU A 20 -42.99 -5.09 -24.35
N THR A 21 -42.78 -5.89 -23.32
CA THR A 21 -43.49 -5.83 -22.01
C THR A 21 -42.74 -5.14 -20.92
N ARG A 22 -41.57 -4.54 -21.25
CA ARG A 22 -40.64 -3.94 -20.26
C ARG A 22 -40.55 -2.44 -20.46
N GLU A 23 -40.51 -1.75 -19.35
CA GLU A 23 -40.36 -0.30 -19.30
C GLU A 23 -39.06 0.08 -18.61
N ASP A 24 -38.46 1.18 -19.06
CA ASP A 24 -37.20 1.70 -18.52
C ASP A 24 -37.41 3.01 -17.79
N ILE A 25 -36.85 3.15 -16.61
CA ILE A 25 -36.63 4.44 -15.98
C ILE A 25 -35.12 4.75 -16.06
N VAL A 26 -34.78 5.91 -16.68
CA VAL A 26 -33.37 6.28 -16.91
C VAL A 26 -33.07 7.64 -16.29
N LEU A 27 -32.01 7.71 -15.52
CA LEU A 27 -31.39 8.96 -15.05
C LEU A 27 -30.02 9.08 -15.70
N ARG A 28 -29.78 10.19 -16.37
CA ARG A 28 -28.52 10.48 -17.03
C ARG A 28 -28.03 11.89 -16.65
N ASP A 29 -26.86 11.96 -16.01
CA ASP A 29 -26.17 13.21 -15.71
C ASP A 29 -24.74 13.14 -16.26
N PRO A 30 -24.52 13.59 -17.52
CA PRO A 30 -23.19 13.53 -18.15
C PRO A 30 -22.17 14.43 -17.45
N SER A 31 -22.59 15.52 -16.83
CA SER A 31 -21.69 16.46 -16.14
C SER A 31 -21.09 15.86 -14.88
N ARG A 32 -21.81 14.96 -14.23
CA ARG A 32 -21.36 14.22 -13.05
C ARG A 32 -20.89 12.80 -13.36
N GLY A 33 -20.93 12.38 -14.64
CA GLY A 33 -20.57 11.02 -15.06
C GLY A 33 -21.51 9.95 -14.50
N VAL A 34 -22.80 10.27 -14.25
CA VAL A 34 -23.76 9.35 -13.65
C VAL A 34 -24.75 8.86 -14.69
N TYR A 35 -24.95 7.53 -14.73
CA TYR A 35 -26.01 6.88 -15.48
C TYR A 35 -26.66 5.79 -14.62
N ARG A 36 -27.98 5.82 -14.53
CA ARG A 36 -28.79 4.77 -13.91
C ARG A 36 -29.92 4.36 -14.84
N ARG A 37 -30.10 3.05 -14.99
CA ARG A 37 -31.23 2.48 -15.74
C ARG A 37 -31.86 1.38 -14.89
N VAL A 38 -33.14 1.46 -14.66
CA VAL A 38 -33.94 0.47 -13.96
C VAL A 38 -34.99 -0.07 -14.93
N VAL A 39 -35.02 -1.39 -15.10
CA VAL A 39 -35.96 -2.07 -16.00
C VAL A 39 -37.08 -2.69 -15.17
N LEU A 40 -38.30 -2.40 -15.55
CA LEU A 40 -39.51 -2.87 -14.90
C LEU A 40 -40.28 -3.83 -15.83
N GLU A 41 -40.91 -4.82 -15.23
CA GLU A 41 -41.90 -5.65 -15.87
C GLU A 41 -43.18 -5.60 -15.00
N GLY A 42 -44.18 -4.82 -15.46
CA GLY A 42 -45.26 -4.38 -14.57
C GLY A 42 -44.73 -3.54 -13.42
N ASP A 43 -45.16 -3.84 -12.21
CA ASP A 43 -44.77 -3.12 -10.99
C ASP A 43 -43.59 -3.78 -10.26
N ARG A 44 -42.70 -4.47 -10.98
CA ARG A 44 -41.50 -5.13 -10.39
C ARG A 44 -40.25 -4.77 -11.12
N VAL A 45 -39.19 -4.54 -10.37
CA VAL A 45 -37.83 -4.35 -10.93
C VAL A 45 -37.29 -5.71 -11.36
N VAL A 46 -36.97 -5.84 -12.66
CA VAL A 46 -36.35 -7.07 -13.22
C VAL A 46 -34.87 -6.89 -13.54
N GLY A 47 -34.43 -5.64 -13.73
CA GLY A 47 -33.01 -5.36 -14.00
C GLY A 47 -32.61 -3.96 -13.58
N ALA A 48 -31.33 -3.77 -13.27
CA ALA A 48 -30.75 -2.46 -12.98
C ALA A 48 -29.31 -2.38 -13.48
N VAL A 49 -28.96 -1.23 -14.08
CA VAL A 49 -27.59 -0.89 -14.48
C VAL A 49 -27.26 0.49 -13.95
N MET A 50 -26.09 0.64 -13.31
CA MET A 50 -25.60 1.90 -12.80
C MET A 50 -24.14 2.11 -13.19
N TYR A 51 -23.82 3.33 -13.57
CA TYR A 51 -22.47 3.78 -13.92
C TYR A 51 -22.17 5.08 -13.18
N GLY A 52 -20.95 5.19 -12.62
CA GLY A 52 -20.49 6.35 -11.85
C GLY A 52 -20.94 6.29 -10.40
N ASP A 53 -22.21 6.54 -10.12
CA ASP A 53 -22.78 6.36 -8.78
C ASP A 53 -23.53 5.02 -8.67
N THR A 54 -22.98 4.10 -7.89
CA THR A 54 -23.50 2.74 -7.67
C THR A 54 -23.94 2.49 -6.22
N ALA A 55 -24.10 3.55 -5.42
CA ALA A 55 -24.41 3.42 -3.99
C ALA A 55 -25.68 2.59 -3.72
N GLU A 56 -26.71 2.81 -4.52
CA GLU A 56 -28.02 2.15 -4.39
C GLU A 56 -28.09 0.74 -5.01
N GLY A 57 -26.98 0.24 -5.56
CA GLY A 57 -26.96 -1.05 -6.27
C GLY A 57 -27.45 -2.22 -5.42
N SER A 58 -27.09 -2.27 -4.13
CA SER A 58 -27.54 -3.32 -3.22
C SER A 58 -29.04 -3.29 -3.02
N TRP A 59 -29.64 -2.11 -2.87
CA TRP A 59 -31.06 -1.94 -2.70
C TRP A 59 -31.84 -2.40 -3.96
N PHE A 60 -31.41 -2.03 -5.15
CA PHE A 60 -32.03 -2.54 -6.37
C PHE A 60 -31.87 -4.04 -6.53
N PHE A 61 -30.75 -4.62 -6.10
CA PHE A 61 -30.56 -6.06 -6.10
C PHE A 61 -31.56 -6.76 -5.19
N ASP A 62 -31.80 -6.20 -4.00
CA ASP A 62 -32.78 -6.75 -3.04
C ASP A 62 -34.20 -6.66 -3.62
N LEU A 63 -34.61 -5.55 -4.25
CA LEU A 63 -35.89 -5.41 -4.93
C LEU A 63 -36.08 -6.47 -6.05
N ILE A 64 -35.03 -6.75 -6.82
CA ILE A 64 -35.05 -7.79 -7.87
C ILE A 64 -35.18 -9.18 -7.28
N ARG A 65 -34.36 -9.51 -6.26
CA ARG A 65 -34.35 -10.81 -5.60
C ARG A 65 -35.70 -11.12 -4.94
N ASP A 66 -36.22 -10.15 -4.22
CA ASP A 66 -37.44 -10.29 -3.42
C ASP A 66 -38.72 -10.10 -4.25
N LYS A 67 -38.55 -9.76 -5.56
CA LYS A 67 -39.64 -9.47 -6.48
C LYS A 67 -40.64 -8.46 -5.91
N ALA A 68 -40.11 -7.44 -5.21
CA ALA A 68 -40.90 -6.45 -4.52
C ALA A 68 -41.80 -5.66 -5.50
N ASP A 69 -43.04 -5.39 -5.06
CA ASP A 69 -43.93 -4.46 -5.73
C ASP A 69 -43.44 -3.02 -5.49
N VAL A 70 -43.16 -2.31 -6.56
CA VAL A 70 -42.63 -0.93 -6.52
C VAL A 70 -43.63 0.12 -6.99
N SER A 71 -44.90 -0.24 -7.19
CA SER A 71 -45.93 0.65 -7.66
C SER A 71 -46.06 1.93 -6.86
N ALA A 72 -46.02 1.83 -5.52
CA ALA A 72 -46.14 2.97 -4.61
C ALA A 72 -44.93 3.92 -4.63
N MET A 73 -43.76 3.46 -5.10
CA MET A 73 -42.52 4.23 -5.13
C MET A 73 -41.99 4.53 -6.53
N ARG A 74 -42.80 4.21 -7.55
CA ARG A 74 -42.39 4.29 -8.96
C ARG A 74 -41.83 5.67 -9.36
N ASP A 75 -42.48 6.75 -8.94
CA ASP A 75 -42.08 8.12 -9.28
C ASP A 75 -40.72 8.55 -8.73
N THR A 76 -40.30 7.92 -7.64
CA THR A 76 -39.03 8.24 -6.94
C THR A 76 -38.01 7.10 -6.98
N LEU A 77 -38.39 5.96 -7.58
CA LEU A 77 -37.62 4.74 -7.62
C LEU A 77 -36.17 4.97 -8.13
N ILE A 78 -36.01 5.76 -9.18
CA ILE A 78 -34.71 6.01 -9.84
C ILE A 78 -33.73 6.77 -8.94
N PHE A 79 -34.22 7.52 -7.97
CA PHE A 79 -33.38 8.29 -7.05
C PHE A 79 -32.83 7.45 -5.90
N GLY A 80 -33.34 6.24 -5.68
CA GLY A 80 -32.85 5.29 -4.68
C GLY A 80 -33.59 5.33 -3.35
N GLN A 81 -33.14 4.50 -2.42
CA GLN A 81 -33.79 4.28 -1.13
C GLN A 81 -33.91 5.57 -0.28
N ALA A 82 -32.91 6.45 -0.35
CA ALA A 82 -32.92 7.71 0.40
C ALA A 82 -34.09 8.64 0.05
N TYR A 83 -34.69 8.50 -1.15
CA TYR A 83 -35.81 9.31 -1.61
C TYR A 83 -37.20 8.75 -1.27
N GLN A 84 -37.25 7.57 -0.66
CA GLN A 84 -38.51 6.92 -0.30
C GLN A 84 -39.13 7.44 1.00
N GLY A 85 -38.83 8.69 1.40
CA GLY A 85 -39.47 9.36 2.54
C GLY A 85 -38.91 9.00 3.91
N GLY A 86 -37.77 8.32 3.97
CA GLY A 86 -37.00 8.13 5.20
C GLY A 86 -35.95 9.22 5.33
N SER A 87 -35.83 9.85 6.49
CA SER A 87 -34.59 10.54 6.90
C SER A 87 -33.43 9.64 6.58
N PRO A 88 -32.21 10.17 6.26
CA PRO A 88 -31.04 9.36 6.10
C PRO A 88 -30.96 8.43 7.32
N LEU A 89 -31.26 7.15 7.11
CA LEU A 89 -31.25 6.17 8.21
C LEU A 89 -29.86 6.25 8.82
N ASP A 90 -29.83 6.56 10.11
CA ASP A 90 -28.60 6.40 10.90
C ASP A 90 -28.01 5.04 10.49
N PRO A 91 -26.77 4.98 10.00
CA PRO A 91 -26.15 3.72 9.58
C PRO A 91 -26.25 2.61 10.62
N MET A 92 -26.35 2.99 11.90
CA MET A 92 -26.54 2.08 13.03
C MET A 92 -27.96 1.52 13.05
N ALA A 93 -28.98 2.35 12.82
CA ALA A 93 -30.38 1.91 12.74
C ALA A 93 -30.62 1.00 11.53
N ALA A 94 -29.96 1.29 10.39
CA ALA A 94 -30.03 0.46 9.20
C ALA A 94 -29.46 -0.95 9.46
N VAL A 95 -28.31 -1.06 10.14
CA VAL A 95 -27.69 -2.34 10.49
C VAL A 95 -28.51 -3.07 11.58
N ALA A 96 -29.08 -2.35 12.52
CA ALA A 96 -29.96 -2.93 13.54
C ALA A 96 -31.19 -3.62 12.92
N ALA A 97 -31.78 -3.01 11.90
CA ALA A 97 -32.95 -3.51 11.19
C ALA A 97 -32.68 -4.69 10.25
N LEU A 98 -31.43 -5.01 9.92
CA LEU A 98 -31.10 -6.16 9.07
C LEU A 98 -31.56 -7.46 9.74
N PRO A 99 -32.14 -8.42 9.01
CA PRO A 99 -32.44 -9.75 9.54
C PRO A 99 -31.13 -10.52 9.87
N ASP A 100 -31.21 -11.51 10.75
CA ASP A 100 -30.05 -12.27 11.18
C ASP A 100 -29.41 -13.10 10.05
N GLU A 101 -30.17 -13.44 9.02
CA GLU A 101 -29.72 -14.13 7.81
C GLU A 101 -29.01 -13.19 6.82
N ALA A 102 -29.07 -11.88 7.04
CA ALA A 102 -28.42 -10.91 6.14
C ALA A 102 -26.91 -11.13 6.10
N GLU A 103 -26.38 -11.34 4.91
CA GLU A 103 -24.95 -11.53 4.69
C GLU A 103 -24.18 -10.22 4.94
N ILE A 104 -23.29 -10.25 5.91
CA ILE A 104 -22.38 -9.12 6.23
C ILE A 104 -21.04 -9.28 5.52
N CYS A 105 -20.51 -10.50 5.45
CA CYS A 105 -19.22 -10.79 4.84
C CYS A 105 -19.36 -11.79 3.68
N GLY A 106 -19.51 -11.28 2.44
CA GLY A 106 -19.71 -12.11 1.25
C GLY A 106 -18.55 -13.02 0.89
N CYS A 107 -17.29 -12.61 1.16
CA CYS A 107 -16.14 -13.45 0.84
C CYS A 107 -15.94 -14.65 1.79
N ASN A 108 -16.53 -14.61 2.99
CA ASN A 108 -16.47 -15.70 3.97
C ASN A 108 -17.87 -16.26 4.33
N GLY A 109 -18.93 -15.80 3.66
CA GLY A 109 -20.30 -16.29 3.86
C GLY A 109 -20.82 -16.07 5.30
N VAL A 110 -20.46 -14.96 5.96
CA VAL A 110 -20.85 -14.71 7.35
C VAL A 110 -22.03 -13.77 7.44
N CYS A 111 -23.14 -14.24 8.02
CA CYS A 111 -24.35 -13.45 8.24
C CYS A 111 -24.33 -12.69 9.58
N LYS A 112 -25.25 -11.73 9.73
CA LYS A 112 -25.39 -10.89 10.93
C LYS A 112 -25.59 -11.73 12.18
N GLY A 113 -26.49 -12.72 12.15
CA GLY A 113 -26.79 -13.58 13.29
C GLY A 113 -25.58 -14.37 13.80
N THR A 114 -24.70 -14.83 12.89
CA THR A 114 -23.44 -15.49 13.27
C THR A 114 -22.54 -14.54 14.06
N ILE A 115 -22.42 -13.28 13.62
CA ILE A 115 -21.60 -12.26 14.29
C ILE A 115 -22.21 -11.93 15.66
N VAL A 116 -23.52 -11.66 15.72
CA VAL A 116 -24.23 -11.32 16.96
C VAL A 116 -24.16 -12.45 17.98
N SER A 117 -24.34 -13.71 17.53
CA SER A 117 -24.23 -14.88 18.40
C SER A 117 -22.82 -15.05 18.98
N ALA A 118 -21.79 -14.86 18.16
CA ALA A 118 -20.39 -14.91 18.61
C ALA A 118 -20.09 -13.80 19.64
N ILE A 119 -20.53 -12.57 19.39
CA ILE A 119 -20.37 -11.44 20.31
C ILE A 119 -20.99 -11.76 21.67
N LYS A 120 -22.26 -12.23 21.69
CA LYS A 120 -23.00 -12.50 22.92
C LYS A 120 -22.47 -13.71 23.67
N SER A 121 -22.16 -14.81 22.97
CA SER A 121 -21.76 -16.07 23.61
C SER A 121 -20.32 -16.06 24.14
N GLN A 122 -19.43 -15.31 23.51
CA GLN A 122 -18.01 -15.26 23.86
C GLN A 122 -17.56 -13.91 24.47
N GLY A 123 -18.49 -12.97 24.64
CA GLY A 123 -18.18 -11.66 25.20
C GLY A 123 -17.20 -10.82 24.35
N LEU A 124 -17.30 -10.94 23.02
CA LEU A 124 -16.39 -10.23 22.12
C LEU A 124 -16.67 -8.73 22.13
N THR A 125 -15.66 -7.92 22.29
CA THR A 125 -15.78 -6.46 22.41
C THR A 125 -15.04 -5.69 21.30
N THR A 126 -14.21 -6.38 20.53
CA THR A 126 -13.37 -5.78 19.48
C THR A 126 -13.60 -6.43 18.12
N LEU A 127 -13.36 -5.66 17.06
CA LEU A 127 -13.39 -6.13 15.67
C LEU A 127 -12.42 -7.30 15.43
N ASP A 128 -11.23 -7.26 16.04
CA ASP A 128 -10.21 -8.31 15.86
C ASP A 128 -10.63 -9.64 16.51
N GLU A 129 -11.31 -9.59 17.65
CA GLU A 129 -11.91 -10.79 18.27
C GLU A 129 -13.03 -11.36 17.39
N VAL A 130 -13.92 -10.51 16.87
CA VAL A 130 -14.97 -10.94 15.93
C VAL A 130 -14.35 -11.57 14.68
N ARG A 131 -13.30 -10.99 14.11
CA ARG A 131 -12.55 -11.57 12.98
C ARG A 131 -11.95 -12.93 13.28
N ALA A 132 -11.34 -13.07 14.44
CA ALA A 132 -10.68 -14.31 14.85
C ALA A 132 -11.69 -15.47 14.95
N VAL A 133 -12.87 -15.21 15.52
CA VAL A 133 -13.91 -16.20 15.76
C VAL A 133 -14.74 -16.48 14.52
N THR A 134 -15.29 -15.43 13.87
CA THR A 134 -16.28 -15.59 12.79
C THR A 134 -15.69 -15.60 11.39
N LYS A 135 -14.43 -15.16 11.23
CA LYS A 135 -13.78 -14.88 9.94
C LYS A 135 -14.40 -13.71 9.16
N ALA A 136 -15.43 -13.04 9.70
CA ALA A 136 -15.96 -11.80 9.09
C ALA A 136 -14.86 -10.74 8.99
N SER A 137 -14.75 -10.10 7.83
CA SER A 137 -13.69 -9.09 7.54
C SER A 137 -12.24 -9.61 7.61
N ALA A 138 -12.02 -10.93 7.63
CA ALA A 138 -10.67 -11.49 7.71
C ALA A 138 -9.95 -11.57 6.35
N SER A 139 -10.68 -11.54 5.23
CA SER A 139 -10.12 -11.72 3.88
C SER A 139 -9.94 -10.39 3.13
N CYS A 140 -10.98 -9.84 2.51
CA CYS A 140 -10.88 -8.63 1.69
C CYS A 140 -11.02 -7.32 2.50
N GLY A 141 -11.58 -7.37 3.71
CA GLY A 141 -11.78 -6.21 4.59
C GLY A 141 -12.90 -5.24 4.17
N GLN A 142 -13.63 -5.49 3.07
CA GLN A 142 -14.66 -4.57 2.58
C GLN A 142 -15.85 -4.43 3.55
N CYS A 143 -16.15 -5.46 4.30
CA CYS A 143 -17.23 -5.47 5.29
C CYS A 143 -16.82 -4.93 6.67
N THR A 144 -15.59 -4.43 6.85
CA THR A 144 -15.08 -3.96 8.14
C THR A 144 -16.05 -2.99 8.83
N GLY A 145 -16.47 -1.93 8.14
CA GLY A 145 -17.39 -0.95 8.70
C GLY A 145 -18.76 -1.53 9.10
N LYS A 146 -19.30 -2.47 8.30
CA LYS A 146 -20.55 -3.17 8.65
C LYS A 146 -20.36 -4.07 9.87
N VAL A 147 -19.25 -4.78 10.00
CA VAL A 147 -18.95 -5.61 11.17
C VAL A 147 -18.80 -4.77 12.43
N GLU A 148 -18.16 -3.61 12.34
CA GLU A 148 -18.05 -2.63 13.44
C GLU A 148 -19.42 -2.09 13.86
N GLN A 149 -20.29 -1.79 12.90
CA GLN A 149 -21.68 -1.38 13.17
C GLN A 149 -22.50 -2.50 13.84
N VAL A 150 -22.37 -3.74 13.39
CA VAL A 150 -23.02 -4.90 14.06
C VAL A 150 -22.50 -5.04 15.49
N LEU A 151 -21.20 -4.89 15.71
CA LEU A 151 -20.58 -4.94 17.02
C LEU A 151 -21.12 -3.82 17.93
N ALA A 152 -21.18 -2.59 17.43
CA ALA A 152 -21.70 -1.43 18.15
C ALA A 152 -23.19 -1.58 18.52
N VAL A 153 -24.01 -2.02 17.55
CA VAL A 153 -25.45 -2.27 17.79
C VAL A 153 -25.66 -3.39 18.83
N THR A 154 -24.83 -4.43 18.78
CA THR A 154 -24.97 -5.59 19.67
C THR A 154 -24.54 -5.30 21.10
N LEU A 155 -23.51 -4.46 21.30
CA LEU A 155 -22.98 -4.08 22.61
C LEU A 155 -23.69 -2.86 23.22
N GLY A 156 -24.38 -2.05 22.41
CA GLY A 156 -25.04 -0.81 22.88
C GLY A 156 -24.09 0.10 23.66
N ASP A 157 -24.49 0.52 24.86
CA ASP A 157 -23.69 1.39 25.74
C ASP A 157 -22.37 0.78 26.21
N ALA A 158 -22.21 -0.56 26.11
CA ALA A 158 -20.94 -1.23 26.40
C ALA A 158 -19.92 -1.13 25.24
N PHE A 159 -20.34 -0.60 24.07
CA PHE A 159 -19.45 -0.37 22.96
C PHE A 159 -18.61 0.89 23.18
N THR A 160 -17.36 0.73 23.54
CA THR A 160 -16.43 1.83 23.81
C THR A 160 -15.82 2.46 22.53
N GLY A 161 -16.46 2.22 21.36
CA GLY A 161 -15.92 2.66 20.06
C GLY A 161 -14.88 1.70 19.51
N PRO A 162 -14.34 1.97 18.30
CA PRO A 162 -13.24 1.19 17.76
C PRO A 162 -12.09 1.24 18.76
N ALA A 163 -11.66 0.06 19.24
CA ALA A 163 -10.61 -0.04 20.24
C ALA A 163 -9.40 0.78 19.78
N ARG A 164 -8.92 1.66 20.65
CA ARG A 164 -7.72 2.49 20.41
C ARG A 164 -6.58 1.58 19.95
N LYS A 165 -6.23 1.64 18.68
CA LYS A 165 -5.23 0.75 18.09
C LYS A 165 -3.86 1.13 18.59
N THR A 166 -3.41 0.48 19.65
CA THR A 166 -2.06 0.67 20.19
C THR A 166 -1.01 0.18 19.21
N MET A 167 0.21 0.70 19.31
CA MET A 167 1.33 0.32 18.46
C MET A 167 1.64 -1.18 18.54
N CYS A 168 1.57 -1.75 19.74
CA CYS A 168 1.72 -3.18 20.01
C CYS A 168 1.27 -3.50 21.44
N LYS A 169 1.35 -4.78 21.83
CA LYS A 169 1.03 -5.22 23.22
C LYS A 169 1.98 -4.68 24.28
N CYS A 170 3.17 -4.15 23.91
CA CYS A 170 4.18 -3.64 24.85
C CYS A 170 3.92 -2.22 25.32
N THR A 171 2.95 -1.52 24.75
CA THR A 171 2.59 -0.13 25.11
C THR A 171 1.10 0.12 24.88
N ASP A 172 0.55 1.07 25.64
CA ASP A 172 -0.82 1.53 25.46
C ASP A 172 -0.91 2.74 24.52
N LEU A 173 0.23 3.18 23.96
CA LEU A 173 0.31 4.32 23.04
C LEU A 173 0.09 3.90 21.58
N THR A 174 -0.51 4.78 20.81
CA THR A 174 -0.66 4.66 19.36
C THR A 174 0.64 5.03 18.64
N HIS A 175 0.77 4.68 17.36
CA HIS A 175 1.90 5.11 16.53
C HIS A 175 2.06 6.64 16.48
N GLY A 176 0.95 7.37 16.38
CA GLY A 176 0.96 8.84 16.33
C GLY A 176 1.51 9.46 17.60
N GLU A 177 1.02 9.00 18.76
CA GLU A 177 1.49 9.50 20.07
C GLU A 177 2.96 9.21 20.31
N VAL A 178 3.39 7.98 20.02
CA VAL A 178 4.81 7.61 20.15
C VAL A 178 5.68 8.53 19.30
N ARG A 179 5.29 8.76 18.06
CA ARG A 179 6.04 9.63 17.15
C ARG A 179 6.05 11.09 17.61
N GLN A 180 4.92 11.59 18.09
CA GLN A 180 4.82 12.92 18.69
C GLN A 180 5.74 13.08 19.91
N PHE A 181 5.77 12.07 20.82
CA PHE A 181 6.64 12.10 21.99
C PHE A 181 8.13 11.98 21.64
N ILE A 182 8.49 11.18 20.64
CA ILE A 182 9.88 11.13 20.14
C ILE A 182 10.37 12.52 19.78
N ARG A 183 9.56 13.30 19.05
CA ARG A 183 9.90 14.67 18.64
C ARG A 183 9.86 15.66 19.79
N SER A 184 8.73 15.72 20.52
CA SER A 184 8.51 16.74 21.58
C SER A 184 9.46 16.59 22.77
N LYS A 185 9.89 15.35 23.08
CA LYS A 185 10.83 15.05 24.16
C LYS A 185 12.26 14.84 23.67
N SER A 186 12.52 15.03 22.37
CA SER A 186 13.84 14.83 21.74
C SER A 186 14.48 13.48 22.09
N LEU A 187 13.69 12.40 22.01
CA LEU A 187 14.17 11.03 22.32
C LEU A 187 14.97 10.48 21.14
N LYS A 188 16.25 10.11 21.39
CA LYS A 188 17.20 9.74 20.34
C LYS A 188 17.71 8.30 20.42
N SER A 189 17.05 7.43 21.17
CA SER A 189 17.39 6.00 21.19
C SER A 189 16.17 5.15 21.55
N ILE A 190 16.15 3.89 21.08
CA ILE A 190 15.08 2.94 21.40
C ILE A 190 14.93 2.75 22.92
N PRO A 191 16.03 2.53 23.70
CA PRO A 191 15.90 2.44 25.15
C PRO A 191 15.31 3.69 25.80
N ALA A 192 15.72 4.89 25.37
CA ALA A 192 15.18 6.14 25.91
C ALA A 192 13.68 6.27 25.64
N VAL A 193 13.21 5.92 24.42
CA VAL A 193 11.78 5.92 24.10
C VAL A 193 11.02 4.93 24.98
N MET A 194 11.53 3.70 25.13
CA MET A 194 10.86 2.68 25.92
C MET A 194 10.77 3.05 27.41
N GLN A 195 11.84 3.59 27.97
CA GLN A 195 11.90 4.01 29.35
C GLN A 195 10.99 5.22 29.63
N GLU A 196 11.14 6.26 28.82
CA GLU A 196 10.42 7.52 29.02
C GLU A 196 8.89 7.39 28.81
N LEU A 197 8.48 6.51 27.88
CA LEU A 197 7.07 6.30 27.55
C LEU A 197 6.44 5.09 28.26
N GLY A 198 7.12 4.50 29.22
CA GLY A 198 6.57 3.45 30.07
C GLY A 198 6.25 2.14 29.32
N TRP A 199 7.19 1.64 28.51
CA TRP A 199 7.02 0.33 27.86
C TRP A 199 6.90 -0.78 28.90
N LYS A 200 5.96 -1.72 28.67
CA LYS A 200 5.70 -2.86 29.56
C LYS A 200 6.85 -3.89 29.58
N THR A 201 7.76 -3.81 28.59
CA THR A 201 8.93 -4.70 28.46
C THR A 201 10.18 -3.88 28.12
N SER A 202 11.32 -4.25 28.68
CA SER A 202 12.60 -3.56 28.43
C SER A 202 13.19 -3.82 27.03
N CYS A 203 12.77 -4.91 26.37
CA CYS A 203 13.32 -5.32 25.07
C CYS A 203 12.39 -5.02 23.88
N GLY A 204 11.10 -4.73 24.13
CA GLY A 204 10.09 -4.57 23.08
C GLY A 204 9.74 -5.89 22.38
N CYS A 205 9.10 -5.79 21.21
CA CYS A 205 8.70 -6.93 20.38
C CYS A 205 9.04 -6.71 18.91
N ALA A 206 8.79 -7.75 18.09
CA ALA A 206 9.01 -7.70 16.63
C ALA A 206 8.14 -6.66 15.88
N SER A 207 7.16 -6.05 16.53
CA SER A 207 6.35 -4.96 15.96
C SER A 207 6.91 -3.59 16.33
N CYS A 208 7.14 -3.33 17.63
CA CYS A 208 7.55 -2.00 18.09
C CYS A 208 9.03 -1.68 17.80
N ARG A 209 9.96 -2.62 17.96
CA ARG A 209 11.38 -2.32 17.70
C ARG A 209 11.64 -1.81 16.28
N PRO A 210 11.17 -2.48 15.20
CA PRO A 210 11.36 -1.97 13.86
C PRO A 210 10.67 -0.62 13.61
N ALA A 211 9.52 -0.38 14.23
CA ALA A 211 8.82 0.89 14.11
C ALA A 211 9.55 2.03 14.82
N LEU A 212 10.04 1.79 16.05
CA LEU A 212 10.86 2.77 16.79
C LEU A 212 12.15 3.09 16.04
N ASN A 213 12.85 2.05 15.56
CA ASN A 213 14.06 2.23 14.75
C ASN A 213 13.75 3.11 13.51
N TYR A 214 12.66 2.83 12.81
CA TYR A 214 12.25 3.63 11.66
C TYR A 214 11.96 5.09 12.03
N TYR A 215 11.21 5.35 13.09
CA TYR A 215 10.89 6.71 13.52
C TYR A 215 12.13 7.50 13.92
N LEU A 216 13.04 6.87 14.65
CA LEU A 216 14.29 7.50 15.07
C LEU A 216 15.20 7.83 13.88
N VAL A 217 15.34 6.91 12.90
CA VAL A 217 16.10 7.18 11.66
C VAL A 217 15.45 8.33 10.85
N CYS A 218 14.13 8.42 10.85
CA CYS A 218 13.41 9.46 10.13
C CYS A 218 13.53 10.84 10.81
N ASP A 219 13.35 10.86 12.13
CA ASP A 219 13.27 12.11 12.89
C ASP A 219 14.66 12.66 13.29
N TRP A 220 15.69 11.77 13.41
CA TRP A 220 17.05 12.12 13.84
C TRP A 220 18.12 11.50 12.91
N PRO A 221 18.09 11.79 11.59
CA PRO A 221 18.94 11.08 10.62
C PRO A 221 20.43 11.23 10.84
N GLU A 222 20.88 12.35 11.41
CA GLU A 222 22.31 12.63 11.70
C GLU A 222 22.75 12.19 13.10
N GLU A 223 21.80 11.98 14.02
CA GLU A 223 22.08 11.77 15.45
C GLU A 223 21.75 10.34 15.91
N TYR A 224 20.86 9.63 15.22
CA TYR A 224 20.48 8.27 15.51
C TYR A 224 21.14 7.30 14.53
N ARG A 225 21.91 6.36 15.09
CA ARG A 225 22.47 5.25 14.30
C ARG A 225 21.44 4.15 14.14
N ASP A 226 21.16 3.78 12.88
CA ASP A 226 20.25 2.70 12.52
C ASP A 226 20.62 1.38 13.25
N ASP A 227 19.66 0.82 13.98
CA ASP A 227 19.82 -0.48 14.66
C ASP A 227 19.41 -1.62 13.71
N GLY A 228 20.37 -2.21 13.00
CA GLY A 228 20.15 -3.33 12.10
C GLY A 228 19.43 -4.51 12.75
N ARG A 229 19.65 -4.77 14.05
CA ARG A 229 18.97 -5.85 14.79
C ARG A 229 17.49 -5.60 15.00
N SER A 230 17.06 -4.35 14.93
CA SER A 230 15.64 -3.97 14.96
C SER A 230 14.97 -3.99 13.59
N ARG A 231 15.63 -4.45 12.53
CA ARG A 231 15.08 -4.62 11.20
C ARG A 231 14.63 -6.05 10.93
N PHE A 232 13.71 -6.23 9.99
CA PHE A 232 13.36 -7.57 9.50
C PHE A 232 14.53 -8.21 8.75
N VAL A 233 14.54 -9.54 8.69
CA VAL A 233 15.63 -10.32 8.12
C VAL A 233 16.08 -9.85 6.73
N ASN A 234 15.17 -9.58 5.83
CA ASN A 234 15.50 -9.13 4.47
C ASN A 234 16.19 -7.76 4.45
N GLU A 235 15.80 -6.88 5.37
CA GLU A 235 16.37 -5.53 5.50
C GLU A 235 17.74 -5.56 6.20
N ARG A 236 17.88 -6.42 7.22
CA ARG A 236 19.13 -6.63 7.94
C ARG A 236 20.21 -7.28 7.07
N LEU A 237 19.82 -8.29 6.30
CA LEU A 237 20.74 -9.05 5.44
C LEU A 237 20.89 -8.45 4.04
N HIS A 238 20.05 -7.47 3.64
CA HIS A 238 20.02 -6.94 2.28
C HIS A 238 19.93 -8.01 1.18
N ALA A 239 19.26 -9.10 1.51
CA ALA A 239 18.91 -10.22 0.63
C ALA A 239 17.53 -10.76 1.03
N ASN A 240 16.81 -11.37 0.10
CA ASN A 240 15.48 -11.89 0.38
C ASN A 240 15.55 -13.37 0.76
N ILE A 241 15.11 -13.71 1.98
CA ILE A 241 14.98 -15.10 2.41
C ILE A 241 13.89 -15.82 1.58
N GLN A 242 14.21 -17.00 1.10
CA GLN A 242 13.35 -17.87 0.29
C GLN A 242 12.75 -18.99 1.13
N LYS A 243 11.79 -19.71 0.55
CA LYS A 243 11.02 -20.77 1.26
C LYS A 243 11.89 -21.91 1.80
N ASP A 244 12.96 -22.22 1.09
CA ASP A 244 13.93 -23.28 1.43
C ASP A 244 15.06 -22.82 2.36
N GLY A 245 15.02 -21.56 2.82
CA GLY A 245 16.05 -20.96 3.68
C GLY A 245 17.24 -20.36 2.92
N THR A 246 17.29 -20.50 1.60
CA THR A 246 18.25 -19.79 0.75
C THR A 246 17.85 -18.33 0.59
N PHE A 247 18.65 -17.55 -0.12
CA PHE A 247 18.43 -16.13 -0.35
C PHE A 247 18.43 -15.79 -1.83
N SER A 248 17.76 -14.68 -2.16
CA SER A 248 17.90 -14.07 -3.47
C SER A 248 18.69 -12.75 -3.39
N VAL A 249 19.44 -12.46 -4.47
CA VAL A 249 20.29 -11.28 -4.61
C VAL A 249 19.84 -10.48 -5.83
N VAL A 250 19.50 -9.21 -5.61
CA VAL A 250 18.99 -8.33 -6.67
C VAL A 250 19.87 -7.09 -6.77
N PRO A 251 20.75 -7.00 -7.77
CA PRO A 251 21.52 -5.79 -8.03
C PRO A 251 20.61 -4.64 -8.47
N ARG A 252 21.07 -3.41 -8.24
CA ARG A 252 20.36 -2.20 -8.70
C ARG A 252 20.52 -2.06 -10.21
N MET A 253 19.40 -1.88 -10.90
CA MET A 253 19.36 -1.55 -12.32
C MET A 253 18.63 -0.21 -12.45
N TRP A 254 19.40 0.85 -12.64
CA TRP A 254 18.91 2.22 -12.61
C TRP A 254 17.87 2.48 -13.71
N GLY A 255 16.63 2.79 -13.30
CA GLY A 255 15.52 2.97 -14.24
C GLY A 255 15.15 1.71 -15.04
N GLY A 256 15.65 0.55 -14.63
CA GLY A 256 15.51 -0.70 -15.38
C GLY A 256 16.47 -0.82 -16.58
N LEU A 257 17.45 0.09 -16.71
CA LEU A 257 18.45 0.07 -17.77
C LEU A 257 19.62 -0.83 -17.37
N THR A 258 20.31 -1.36 -18.39
CA THR A 258 21.55 -2.12 -18.25
C THR A 258 22.41 -1.95 -19.51
N THR A 259 23.67 -2.35 -19.43
CA THR A 259 24.62 -2.35 -20.53
C THR A 259 25.00 -3.78 -20.90
N ALA A 260 25.58 -3.96 -22.10
CA ALA A 260 26.10 -5.26 -22.50
C ALA A 260 27.24 -5.75 -21.56
N ALA A 261 28.03 -4.82 -21.00
CA ALA A 261 29.08 -5.12 -20.04
C ALA A 261 28.49 -5.62 -18.71
N GLU A 262 27.48 -4.94 -18.16
CA GLU A 262 26.78 -5.36 -16.95
C GLU A 262 26.09 -6.73 -17.12
N LEU A 263 25.44 -6.97 -18.28
CA LEU A 263 24.81 -8.27 -18.55
C LEU A 263 25.85 -9.41 -18.63
N LYS A 264 27.02 -9.16 -19.20
CA LYS A 264 28.12 -10.13 -19.20
C LYS A 264 28.61 -10.41 -17.78
N ALA A 265 28.89 -9.35 -17.00
CA ALA A 265 29.31 -9.49 -15.60
C ALA A 265 28.28 -10.26 -14.76
N ILE A 266 26.98 -9.97 -14.91
CA ILE A 266 25.91 -10.71 -14.25
C ILE A 266 25.95 -12.20 -14.60
N GLY A 267 26.14 -12.54 -15.90
CA GLY A 267 26.26 -13.94 -16.37
C GLY A 267 27.47 -14.63 -15.79
N GLU A 268 28.65 -14.02 -15.90
CA GLU A 268 29.92 -14.55 -15.39
C GLU A 268 29.90 -14.75 -13.85
N ILE A 269 29.32 -13.80 -13.11
CA ILE A 269 29.16 -13.92 -11.65
C ILE A 269 28.19 -15.06 -11.31
N ALA A 270 27.09 -15.18 -12.05
CA ALA A 270 26.13 -16.26 -11.84
C ALA A 270 26.77 -17.63 -12.10
N GLU A 271 27.58 -17.78 -13.14
CA GLU A 271 28.34 -19.02 -13.44
C GLU A 271 29.40 -19.31 -12.37
N LYS A 272 30.23 -18.32 -12.03
CA LYS A 272 31.27 -18.43 -11.01
C LYS A 272 30.72 -18.94 -9.66
N HIS A 273 29.58 -18.39 -9.25
CA HIS A 273 28.95 -18.76 -7.99
C HIS A 273 27.93 -19.89 -8.11
N GLN A 274 27.82 -20.52 -9.27
CA GLN A 274 26.87 -21.62 -9.52
C GLN A 274 25.45 -21.26 -9.06
N VAL A 275 24.98 -20.05 -9.44
CA VAL A 275 23.63 -19.57 -9.10
C VAL A 275 22.60 -20.49 -9.75
N PRO A 276 21.71 -21.14 -8.97
CA PRO A 276 20.79 -22.14 -9.53
C PRO A 276 19.83 -21.58 -10.57
N LEU A 277 19.40 -20.32 -10.40
CA LEU A 277 18.45 -19.69 -11.32
C LEU A 277 18.60 -18.17 -11.31
N VAL A 278 18.65 -17.59 -12.50
CA VAL A 278 18.60 -16.14 -12.73
C VAL A 278 17.27 -15.78 -13.34
N LYS A 279 16.57 -14.79 -12.77
CA LYS A 279 15.23 -14.37 -13.20
C LYS A 279 15.14 -12.88 -13.49
N MET A 280 14.58 -12.54 -14.66
CA MET A 280 14.11 -11.18 -14.93
C MET A 280 12.83 -10.93 -14.17
N THR A 281 12.80 -9.88 -13.34
CA THR A 281 11.64 -9.55 -12.48
C THR A 281 10.70 -8.55 -13.14
N GLY A 282 9.44 -8.54 -12.70
CA GLY A 282 8.47 -7.50 -13.10
C GLY A 282 8.84 -6.07 -12.68
N GLY A 283 9.87 -5.91 -11.85
CA GLY A 283 10.45 -4.62 -11.46
C GLY A 283 11.58 -4.13 -12.37
N GLN A 284 11.78 -4.77 -13.53
CA GLN A 284 12.87 -4.47 -14.46
C GLN A 284 14.26 -4.68 -13.83
N ARG A 285 14.43 -5.75 -13.05
CA ARG A 285 15.69 -6.11 -12.40
C ARG A 285 16.00 -7.58 -12.58
N VAL A 286 17.27 -7.94 -12.46
CA VAL A 286 17.74 -9.32 -12.39
C VAL A 286 17.70 -9.80 -10.94
N ASP A 287 17.31 -11.05 -10.71
CA ASP A 287 17.24 -11.68 -9.39
C ASP A 287 17.99 -13.03 -9.43
N PHE A 288 19.02 -13.20 -8.59
CA PHE A 288 19.72 -14.44 -8.39
C PHE A 288 19.01 -15.24 -7.29
N LEU A 289 18.57 -16.44 -7.59
CA LEU A 289 17.78 -17.27 -6.71
C LEU A 289 18.59 -18.48 -6.21
N GLY A 290 18.29 -18.94 -4.98
CA GLY A 290 18.86 -20.16 -4.42
C GLY A 290 20.25 -19.98 -3.80
N ILE A 291 20.59 -18.79 -3.30
CA ILE A 291 21.93 -18.49 -2.74
C ILE A 291 22.01 -18.88 -1.27
N PRO A 292 22.95 -19.75 -0.85
CA PRO A 292 23.24 -20.00 0.54
C PRO A 292 23.75 -18.72 1.25
N LYS A 293 23.40 -18.56 2.54
CA LYS A 293 23.69 -17.34 3.31
C LYS A 293 25.19 -17.01 3.36
N ASP A 294 26.02 -18.00 3.53
CA ASP A 294 27.48 -17.89 3.62
C ASP A 294 28.16 -17.48 2.30
N ARG A 295 27.46 -17.57 1.18
CA ARG A 295 27.96 -17.13 -0.14
C ARG A 295 27.57 -15.69 -0.49
N LEU A 296 26.70 -15.06 0.27
CA LEU A 296 26.17 -13.73 -0.04
C LEU A 296 27.27 -12.68 -0.18
N THR A 297 28.20 -12.61 0.79
CA THR A 297 29.26 -11.61 0.81
C THR A 297 30.23 -11.75 -0.38
N ALA A 298 30.51 -12.97 -0.83
CA ALA A 298 31.35 -13.22 -2.00
C ALA A 298 30.67 -12.75 -3.30
N ILE A 299 29.37 -13.01 -3.44
CA ILE A 299 28.60 -12.57 -4.61
C ILE A 299 28.50 -11.03 -4.60
N TRP A 300 28.23 -10.40 -3.46
CA TRP A 300 28.16 -8.94 -3.37
C TRP A 300 29.50 -8.27 -3.68
N LYS A 301 30.62 -8.90 -3.29
CA LYS A 301 31.94 -8.41 -3.66
C LYS A 301 32.11 -8.37 -5.17
N ASP A 302 31.80 -9.46 -5.86
CA ASP A 302 31.96 -9.51 -7.31
C ASP A 302 31.00 -8.53 -8.02
N LEU A 303 29.77 -8.38 -7.53
CA LEU A 303 28.80 -7.40 -8.04
C LEU A 303 29.30 -5.96 -7.82
N ASN A 304 29.87 -5.64 -6.62
CA ASN A 304 30.45 -4.35 -6.34
C ASN A 304 31.68 -4.08 -7.22
N ASP A 305 32.56 -5.07 -7.42
CA ASP A 305 33.72 -4.97 -8.29
C ASP A 305 33.32 -4.70 -9.76
N ALA A 306 32.14 -5.17 -10.17
CA ALA A 306 31.53 -4.87 -11.46
C ALA A 306 30.72 -3.53 -11.48
N GLY A 307 30.78 -2.73 -10.41
CA GLY A 307 30.12 -1.42 -10.30
C GLY A 307 28.64 -1.47 -9.95
N MET A 308 28.10 -2.64 -9.57
CA MET A 308 26.71 -2.80 -9.17
C MET A 308 26.57 -2.68 -7.65
N VAL A 309 25.46 -2.10 -7.19
CA VAL A 309 25.13 -1.89 -5.78
C VAL A 309 23.84 -2.61 -5.39
N SER A 310 23.55 -2.68 -4.09
CA SER A 310 22.32 -3.30 -3.57
C SER A 310 21.06 -2.71 -4.20
N GLY A 311 20.19 -3.58 -4.70
CA GLY A 311 18.87 -3.20 -5.20
C GLY A 311 17.86 -2.89 -4.10
N HIS A 312 18.21 -2.99 -2.80
CA HIS A 312 17.29 -2.85 -1.66
C HIS A 312 15.99 -3.63 -1.86
N ALA A 313 16.08 -4.78 -2.53
CA ALA A 313 14.94 -5.62 -2.86
C ALA A 313 14.29 -6.15 -1.59
N TYR A 314 12.94 -6.21 -1.62
CA TYR A 314 12.13 -6.74 -0.51
C TYR A 314 12.23 -5.97 0.81
N SER A 315 12.86 -4.79 0.81
CA SER A 315 12.95 -3.88 1.96
C SER A 315 11.80 -2.89 2.03
N LYS A 316 11.73 -2.14 3.13
CA LYS A 316 10.88 -0.95 3.29
C LYS A 316 11.69 0.28 2.88
N GLY A 317 11.59 0.63 1.62
CA GLY A 317 12.32 1.71 0.98
C GLY A 317 11.97 1.77 -0.49
N LEU A 318 12.70 2.60 -1.26
CA LEU A 318 12.58 2.60 -2.71
C LEU A 318 13.10 1.28 -3.27
N ARG A 319 12.21 0.54 -3.93
CA ARG A 319 12.58 -0.75 -4.55
C ARG A 319 13.05 -0.61 -5.98
N THR A 320 12.37 0.21 -6.77
CA THR A 320 12.68 0.40 -8.19
C THR A 320 11.94 1.63 -8.72
N VAL A 321 12.52 2.24 -9.75
CA VAL A 321 11.81 3.16 -10.64
C VAL A 321 11.70 2.47 -12.00
N LYS A 322 10.50 2.04 -12.41
CA LYS A 322 10.28 1.48 -13.74
C LYS A 322 10.22 2.57 -14.78
N THR A 323 10.79 2.33 -15.94
CA THR A 323 10.70 3.25 -17.07
C THR A 323 10.20 2.52 -18.32
N CYS A 324 9.67 3.27 -19.26
CA CYS A 324 9.55 2.83 -20.65
C CYS A 324 10.64 3.50 -21.48
N VAL A 325 10.77 3.13 -22.75
CA VAL A 325 11.85 3.63 -23.61
C VAL A 325 11.77 5.12 -23.97
N GLY A 326 10.67 5.82 -23.62
CA GLY A 326 10.54 7.28 -23.70
C GLY A 326 10.69 7.88 -25.10
N LYS A 327 10.91 9.19 -25.13
CA LYS A 327 10.96 10.02 -26.34
C LYS A 327 12.03 9.56 -27.35
N THR A 328 13.17 9.11 -26.87
CA THR A 328 14.31 8.78 -27.75
C THR A 328 14.03 7.59 -28.65
N TRP A 329 13.29 6.58 -28.15
CA TRP A 329 13.14 5.30 -28.83
C TRP A 329 11.68 4.96 -29.20
N CYS A 330 10.71 5.70 -28.67
CA CYS A 330 9.30 5.46 -28.93
C CYS A 330 8.67 6.60 -29.70
N ARG A 331 8.04 6.31 -30.84
CA ARG A 331 7.33 7.31 -31.65
C ARG A 331 6.19 8.05 -30.93
N PHE A 332 5.73 7.52 -29.81
CA PHE A 332 4.67 8.13 -29.00
C PHE A 332 5.22 8.80 -27.72
N GLY A 333 6.53 8.70 -27.50
CA GLY A 333 7.15 9.31 -26.32
C GLY A 333 7.16 10.83 -26.43
N THR A 334 6.67 11.49 -25.38
CA THR A 334 6.63 12.97 -25.30
C THR A 334 7.89 13.51 -24.62
N GLN A 335 8.37 12.82 -23.56
CA GLN A 335 9.54 13.22 -22.78
C GLN A 335 10.51 12.03 -22.55
N ASP A 336 11.70 12.34 -22.00
CA ASP A 336 12.72 11.34 -21.65
C ASP A 336 12.38 10.60 -20.34
N ALA A 337 11.59 9.53 -20.45
CA ALA A 337 11.23 8.72 -19.30
C ALA A 337 12.41 7.98 -18.68
N MET A 338 13.38 7.53 -19.47
CA MET A 338 14.55 6.80 -18.97
C MET A 338 15.46 7.73 -18.16
N GLY A 339 15.81 8.90 -18.71
CA GLY A 339 16.66 9.88 -18.03
C GLY A 339 16.05 10.31 -16.70
N LEU A 340 14.78 10.72 -16.70
CA LEU A 340 14.07 11.10 -15.47
C LEU A 340 14.00 9.94 -14.46
N GLY A 341 13.67 8.72 -14.92
CA GLY A 341 13.58 7.57 -14.03
C GLY A 341 14.91 7.21 -13.36
N VAL A 342 16.02 7.31 -14.11
CA VAL A 342 17.38 7.12 -13.56
C VAL A 342 17.71 8.21 -12.53
N LYS A 343 17.40 9.48 -12.80
CA LYS A 343 17.62 10.59 -11.87
C LYS A 343 16.82 10.40 -10.57
N LEU A 344 15.54 10.06 -10.67
CA LEU A 344 14.69 9.76 -9.51
C LEU A 344 15.23 8.58 -8.70
N GLU A 345 15.63 7.49 -9.36
CA GLU A 345 16.14 6.34 -8.66
C GLU A 345 17.48 6.61 -7.97
N LYS A 346 18.41 7.32 -8.64
CA LYS A 346 19.67 7.75 -8.05
C LYS A 346 19.50 8.73 -6.90
N LEU A 347 18.49 9.59 -6.97
CA LEU A 347 18.18 10.52 -5.88
C LEU A 347 17.61 9.80 -4.65
N MET A 348 16.77 8.78 -4.86
CA MET A 348 15.94 8.19 -3.80
C MET A 348 16.42 6.82 -3.28
N TRP A 349 17.40 6.18 -3.92
CA TRP A 349 17.89 4.88 -3.47
C TRP A 349 18.50 4.95 -2.07
N GLY A 350 18.42 3.86 -1.33
CA GLY A 350 18.89 3.81 0.06
C GLY A 350 17.93 4.43 1.08
N SER A 351 16.95 5.26 0.65
CA SER A 351 15.98 5.85 1.57
C SER A 351 15.12 4.79 2.27
N TRP A 352 14.97 4.93 3.58
CA TRP A 352 14.03 4.13 4.35
C TRP A 352 12.66 4.80 4.37
N THR A 353 11.61 4.00 4.23
CA THR A 353 10.22 4.44 4.23
C THR A 353 9.37 3.55 5.15
N PRO A 354 8.18 3.99 5.59
CA PRO A 354 7.32 3.19 6.47
C PRO A 354 6.98 1.82 5.90
N ALA A 355 6.75 1.76 4.59
CA ALA A 355 6.54 0.52 3.83
C ALA A 355 7.25 0.61 2.48
N LYS A 356 7.26 -0.47 1.71
CA LYS A 356 7.86 -0.47 0.36
C LYS A 356 7.29 0.64 -0.51
N VAL A 357 8.16 1.29 -1.29
CA VAL A 357 7.78 2.31 -2.28
C VAL A 357 8.26 1.86 -3.66
N LYS A 358 7.42 2.06 -4.66
CA LYS A 358 7.72 1.81 -6.07
C LYS A 358 7.33 3.04 -6.87
N LEU A 359 8.21 3.45 -7.76
CA LEU A 359 7.96 4.52 -8.71
C LEU A 359 7.91 3.96 -10.13
N ALA A 360 7.32 4.73 -11.03
CA ALA A 360 7.49 4.53 -12.47
C ALA A 360 7.37 5.86 -13.22
N VAL A 361 8.07 5.95 -14.34
CA VAL A 361 7.99 7.06 -15.29
C VAL A 361 7.55 6.51 -16.63
N SER A 362 6.40 6.93 -17.12
CA SER A 362 5.88 6.61 -18.45
C SER A 362 6.10 7.76 -19.40
N GLY A 363 6.74 7.50 -20.53
CA GLY A 363 7.11 8.51 -21.54
C GLY A 363 5.94 9.11 -22.32
N CYS A 364 4.71 8.67 -22.05
CA CYS A 364 3.47 9.23 -22.60
C CYS A 364 2.24 8.64 -21.85
N PRO A 365 1.01 9.16 -22.07
CA PRO A 365 -0.22 8.68 -21.43
C PRO A 365 -0.61 7.22 -21.71
N ARG A 366 0.08 6.51 -22.60
CA ARG A 366 -0.11 5.05 -22.81
C ARG A 366 0.31 4.19 -21.63
N ASN A 367 1.06 4.78 -20.68
CA ASN A 367 1.35 4.18 -19.37
C ASN A 367 2.07 2.82 -19.42
N CYS A 368 2.99 2.61 -20.36
CA CYS A 368 3.68 1.32 -20.56
C CYS A 368 4.52 0.88 -19.35
N SER A 369 4.99 1.79 -18.49
CA SER A 369 5.70 1.48 -17.25
C SER A 369 4.76 1.27 -16.06
N GLU A 370 3.44 1.32 -16.26
CA GLU A 370 2.42 1.13 -15.23
C GLU A 370 2.49 2.19 -14.11
N ALA A 371 2.76 3.45 -14.47
CA ALA A 371 2.89 4.56 -13.53
C ALA A 371 1.60 4.75 -12.69
N THR A 372 0.43 4.55 -13.31
CA THR A 372 -0.89 4.71 -12.66
C THR A 372 -1.26 3.66 -11.61
N VAL A 373 -0.36 2.71 -11.30
CA VAL A 373 -0.53 1.74 -10.21
C VAL A 373 0.71 1.65 -9.31
N LYS A 374 1.48 2.74 -9.25
CA LYS A 374 2.66 2.86 -8.38
C LYS A 374 2.37 3.78 -7.20
N ASP A 375 3.21 3.70 -6.18
CA ASP A 375 3.10 4.56 -5.01
C ASP A 375 3.27 6.03 -5.40
N ILE A 376 4.21 6.32 -6.34
CA ILE A 376 4.37 7.58 -7.06
C ILE A 376 4.54 7.24 -8.55
N GLY A 377 3.78 7.88 -9.41
CA GLY A 377 3.85 7.70 -10.86
C GLY A 377 4.06 9.03 -11.56
N VAL A 378 4.91 9.04 -12.58
CA VAL A 378 5.11 10.20 -13.46
C VAL A 378 4.69 9.82 -14.86
N ILE A 379 3.77 10.58 -15.43
CA ILE A 379 3.34 10.43 -16.82
C ILE A 379 3.79 11.65 -17.60
N CYS A 380 4.64 11.42 -18.58
CA CYS A 380 5.09 12.45 -19.50
C CYS A 380 3.96 12.83 -20.44
N VAL A 381 3.77 14.13 -20.64
CA VAL A 381 2.84 14.73 -21.59
C VAL A 381 3.57 15.79 -22.43
N ASP A 382 2.97 16.32 -23.49
CA ASP A 382 3.65 17.29 -24.36
C ASP A 382 4.03 18.58 -23.61
N SER A 383 3.20 18.99 -22.63
CA SER A 383 3.42 20.21 -21.82
C SER A 383 4.31 19.99 -20.59
N GLY A 384 4.74 18.76 -20.30
CA GLY A 384 5.55 18.49 -19.10
C GLY A 384 5.26 17.11 -18.48
N TYR A 385 4.89 17.08 -17.19
CA TYR A 385 4.79 15.87 -16.40
C TYR A 385 3.57 15.88 -15.47
N ASP A 386 2.73 14.88 -15.56
CA ASP A 386 1.66 14.64 -14.61
C ASP A 386 2.17 13.75 -13.47
N ILE A 387 2.13 14.28 -12.26
CA ILE A 387 2.58 13.56 -11.05
C ILE A 387 1.37 12.89 -10.41
N HIS A 388 1.44 11.60 -10.26
CA HIS A 388 0.41 10.74 -9.68
C HIS A 388 0.89 10.11 -8.38
N VAL A 389 -0.03 9.91 -7.43
CA VAL A 389 0.27 9.30 -6.13
C VAL A 389 -0.73 8.22 -5.75
N SER A 390 -0.40 7.39 -4.76
CA SER A 390 -1.34 6.50 -4.07
C SER A 390 -1.83 5.29 -4.86
N GLY A 391 -1.09 4.87 -5.88
CA GLY A 391 -1.38 3.64 -6.60
C GLY A 391 -0.98 2.38 -5.82
N ALA A 392 -1.61 1.28 -6.17
CA ALA A 392 -1.27 -0.03 -5.64
C ALA A 392 -1.53 -1.14 -6.68
N ALA A 393 -0.59 -2.08 -6.81
CA ALA A 393 -0.72 -3.29 -7.60
C ALA A 393 -0.30 -4.49 -6.74
N GLY A 394 -1.22 -5.02 -5.98
CA GLY A 394 -1.02 -6.15 -5.08
C GLY A 394 -2.35 -6.83 -4.79
N LEU A 395 -2.57 -7.28 -3.54
CA LEU A 395 -3.88 -7.81 -3.11
C LEU A 395 -5.02 -6.80 -3.33
N HIS A 396 -4.70 -5.50 -3.16
CA HIS A 396 -5.57 -4.42 -3.59
C HIS A 396 -4.96 -3.76 -4.82
N VAL A 397 -5.75 -3.63 -5.87
CA VAL A 397 -5.41 -2.86 -7.05
C VAL A 397 -6.12 -1.52 -6.94
N ARG A 398 -5.35 -0.44 -6.97
CA ARG A 398 -5.84 0.94 -6.91
C ARG A 398 -5.12 1.75 -7.97
N ALA A 399 -5.87 2.46 -8.80
CA ALA A 399 -5.31 3.49 -9.66
C ALA A 399 -4.81 4.66 -8.81
N THR A 400 -3.80 5.35 -9.31
CA THR A 400 -3.29 6.58 -8.69
C THR A 400 -4.27 7.74 -8.80
N ASP A 401 -4.15 8.69 -7.90
CA ASP A 401 -4.76 10.00 -8.02
C ASP A 401 -3.77 10.97 -8.68
N LEU A 402 -4.25 11.87 -9.54
CA LEU A 402 -3.46 12.97 -10.07
C LEU A 402 -3.20 13.98 -8.93
N LEU A 403 -1.93 14.19 -8.61
CA LEU A 403 -1.51 15.18 -7.63
C LEU A 403 -1.44 16.57 -8.26
N CYS A 404 -0.61 16.72 -9.29
CA CYS A 404 -0.42 17.97 -10.02
C CYS A 404 0.19 17.72 -11.41
N HIS A 405 0.17 18.76 -12.23
CA HIS A 405 0.97 18.92 -13.43
C HIS A 405 2.15 19.84 -13.14
N VAL A 406 3.31 19.57 -13.73
CA VAL A 406 4.50 20.44 -13.70
C VAL A 406 5.15 20.50 -15.07
N ASP A 407 5.78 21.63 -15.38
CA ASP A 407 6.31 21.90 -16.72
C ASP A 407 7.73 21.34 -16.92
N THR A 408 8.51 21.23 -15.86
CA THR A 408 9.93 20.88 -15.91
C THR A 408 10.26 19.55 -15.21
N GLU A 409 11.36 18.95 -15.63
CA GLU A 409 11.89 17.72 -15.01
C GLU A 409 12.33 17.97 -13.58
N GLU A 410 12.92 19.15 -13.31
CA GLU A 410 13.39 19.56 -12.00
C GLU A 410 12.23 19.64 -11.01
N GLU A 411 11.10 20.21 -11.42
CA GLU A 411 9.88 20.25 -10.61
C GLU A 411 9.31 18.86 -10.39
N ALA A 412 9.32 17.99 -11.40
CA ALA A 412 8.87 16.61 -11.26
C ALA A 412 9.70 15.85 -10.23
N ILE A 413 11.01 16.06 -10.19
CA ILE A 413 11.94 15.50 -9.20
C ILE A 413 11.64 16.08 -7.81
N GLU A 414 11.52 17.41 -7.69
CA GLU A 414 11.25 18.09 -6.41
C GLU A 414 9.92 17.62 -5.80
N VAL A 415 8.82 17.64 -6.58
CA VAL A 415 7.50 17.19 -6.14
C VAL A 415 7.53 15.74 -5.69
N SER A 416 8.11 14.85 -6.49
CA SER A 416 8.19 13.42 -6.17
C SER A 416 8.96 13.16 -4.88
N ALA A 417 10.07 13.87 -4.66
CA ALA A 417 10.89 13.73 -3.45
C ALA A 417 10.21 14.37 -2.23
N ALA A 418 9.54 15.52 -2.40
CA ALA A 418 8.79 16.19 -1.33
C ALA A 418 7.61 15.33 -0.84
N VAL A 419 6.84 14.71 -1.76
CA VAL A 419 5.80 13.74 -1.41
C VAL A 419 6.36 12.56 -0.63
N LEU A 420 7.49 12.01 -1.10
CA LEU A 420 8.13 10.90 -0.41
C LEU A 420 8.57 11.29 1.01
N GLN A 421 9.11 12.51 1.19
CA GLN A 421 9.50 13.00 2.50
C GLN A 421 8.30 13.25 3.42
N MET A 422 7.24 13.88 2.91
CA MET A 422 6.00 14.07 3.67
C MET A 422 5.44 12.71 4.14
N TYR A 423 5.39 11.72 3.26
CA TYR A 423 4.99 10.35 3.60
C TYR A 423 5.90 9.73 4.66
N ARG A 424 7.22 9.92 4.59
CA ARG A 424 8.18 9.43 5.60
C ARG A 424 7.94 10.06 6.97
N GLU A 425 7.64 11.35 7.00
CA GLU A 425 7.47 12.13 8.24
C GLU A 425 6.11 11.95 8.91
N ASP A 426 5.05 11.59 8.17
CA ASP A 426 3.69 11.48 8.70
C ASP A 426 3.17 10.04 8.80
N ALA A 427 3.50 9.18 7.84
CA ALA A 427 2.91 7.85 7.79
C ALA A 427 3.37 6.95 8.94
N PHE A 428 2.47 6.05 9.35
CA PHE A 428 2.79 5.06 10.38
C PHE A 428 3.62 3.91 9.80
N TYR A 429 4.45 3.32 10.62
CA TYR A 429 5.26 2.16 10.21
C TYR A 429 4.36 1.03 9.68
N LEU A 430 4.68 0.50 8.50
CA LEU A 430 3.90 -0.44 7.67
C LEU A 430 2.69 0.17 6.94
N GLU A 431 2.37 1.43 7.14
CA GLU A 431 1.34 2.11 6.36
C GLU A 431 1.83 2.33 4.92
N ARG A 432 1.07 1.86 3.92
CA ARG A 432 1.38 2.07 2.50
C ARG A 432 0.97 3.48 2.07
N VAL A 433 1.61 4.03 1.02
CA VAL A 433 1.32 5.37 0.51
C VAL A 433 -0.18 5.58 0.29
N TYR A 434 -0.87 4.64 -0.37
CA TYR A 434 -2.31 4.78 -0.61
C TYR A 434 -3.14 4.77 0.70
N LYS A 435 -2.72 4.02 1.73
CA LYS A 435 -3.38 4.03 3.03
C LYS A 435 -3.14 5.33 3.79
N TRP A 436 -1.93 5.83 3.70
CA TRP A 436 -1.57 7.13 4.25
C TRP A 436 -2.39 8.24 3.60
N THR A 437 -2.48 8.28 2.27
CA THR A 437 -3.30 9.27 1.55
C THR A 437 -4.80 9.13 1.86
N GLU A 438 -5.32 7.91 2.02
CA GLU A 438 -6.70 7.68 2.48
C GLU A 438 -6.93 8.23 3.90
N ARG A 439 -5.93 8.17 4.78
CA ARG A 439 -6.01 8.66 6.16
C ARG A 439 -5.93 10.19 6.27
N VAL A 440 -4.99 10.80 5.55
CA VAL A 440 -4.75 12.26 5.64
C VAL A 440 -5.59 13.08 4.66
N GLY A 441 -6.08 12.45 3.61
CA GLY A 441 -6.77 13.10 2.50
C GLY A 441 -5.82 13.59 1.40
N LEU A 442 -6.20 13.38 0.14
CA LEU A 442 -5.42 13.87 -1.01
C LEU A 442 -5.28 15.39 -1.00
N ASP A 443 -6.34 16.10 -0.60
CA ASP A 443 -6.34 17.57 -0.53
C ASP A 443 -5.32 18.11 0.47
N THR A 444 -5.10 17.40 1.59
CA THR A 444 -4.02 17.74 2.54
C THR A 444 -2.64 17.62 1.89
N VAL A 445 -2.41 16.56 1.10
CA VAL A 445 -1.15 16.39 0.37
C VAL A 445 -1.00 17.46 -0.69
N LYS A 446 -2.06 17.81 -1.42
CA LYS A 446 -2.05 18.90 -2.41
C LYS A 446 -1.74 20.24 -1.75
N ALA A 447 -2.42 20.59 -0.68
CA ALA A 447 -2.19 21.82 0.06
C ALA A 447 -0.73 21.98 0.51
N ALA A 448 -0.11 20.89 1.01
CA ALA A 448 1.28 20.93 1.50
C ALA A 448 2.36 20.90 0.40
N ILE A 449 2.06 20.26 -0.75
CA ILE A 449 3.08 19.99 -1.79
C ILE A 449 2.84 20.82 -3.05
N VAL A 450 1.60 21.10 -3.41
CA VAL A 450 1.27 21.80 -4.67
C VAL A 450 1.02 23.27 -4.39
N ASP A 451 0.19 23.58 -3.40
CA ASP A 451 -0.26 24.95 -3.13
C ASP A 451 0.75 25.74 -2.28
N ASP A 452 1.49 25.06 -1.38
CA ASP A 452 2.57 25.66 -0.57
C ASP A 452 3.94 25.35 -1.14
N LEU A 453 4.43 26.22 -2.03
CA LEU A 453 5.76 26.08 -2.65
C LEU A 453 6.90 26.13 -1.63
N ALA A 454 6.77 26.93 -0.56
CA ALA A 454 7.80 27.02 0.48
C ALA A 454 7.82 25.74 1.33
N GLY A 455 6.66 25.21 1.69
CA GLY A 455 6.51 23.94 2.37
C GLY A 455 7.05 22.77 1.54
N ARG A 456 6.73 22.71 0.25
CA ARG A 456 7.29 21.73 -0.69
C ARG A 456 8.82 21.79 -0.70
N ARG A 457 9.40 22.99 -0.82
CA ARG A 457 10.85 23.18 -0.80
C ARG A 457 11.47 22.69 0.49
N ALA A 458 10.85 22.98 1.62
CA ALA A 458 11.32 22.53 2.92
C ALA A 458 11.29 21.00 3.05
N TYR A 459 10.25 20.31 2.52
CA TYR A 459 10.22 18.84 2.45
C TYR A 459 11.36 18.30 1.57
N TYR A 460 11.56 18.88 0.40
CA TYR A 460 12.62 18.47 -0.50
C TYR A 460 14.02 18.62 0.13
N GLU A 461 14.29 19.73 0.80
CA GLU A 461 15.57 19.97 1.48
C GLU A 461 15.82 18.96 2.61
N ARG A 462 14.80 18.68 3.44
CA ARG A 462 14.91 17.62 4.47
C ARG A 462 15.12 16.24 3.85
N PHE A 463 14.52 15.99 2.70
CA PHE A 463 14.78 14.75 1.96
C PHE A 463 16.26 14.66 1.57
N LEU A 464 16.83 15.72 1.00
CA LEU A 464 18.22 15.75 0.59
C LEU A 464 19.19 15.56 1.78
N VAL A 465 18.91 16.17 2.93
CA VAL A 465 19.69 15.94 4.17
C VAL A 465 19.63 14.46 4.57
N SER A 466 18.45 13.88 4.60
CA SER A 466 18.28 12.45 4.91
C SER A 466 19.05 11.53 3.95
N GLN A 467 19.11 11.89 2.65
CA GLN A 467 19.79 11.08 1.64
C GLN A 467 21.33 11.10 1.80
N LYS A 468 21.92 12.18 2.30
CA LYS A 468 23.37 12.22 2.58
C LYS A 468 23.79 11.12 3.55
N VAL A 469 22.93 10.75 4.48
CA VAL A 469 23.20 9.69 5.48
C VAL A 469 22.77 8.31 4.97
N ALA A 470 21.70 8.25 4.19
CA ALA A 470 21.07 7.00 3.78
C ALA A 470 21.72 6.33 2.56
N GLN A 471 22.40 7.09 1.71
CA GLN A 471 22.98 6.58 0.44
C GLN A 471 24.33 5.89 0.65
N VAL A 472 24.31 4.83 1.41
CA VAL A 472 25.47 3.93 1.62
C VAL A 472 25.10 2.57 1.04
N ASP A 473 26.03 1.95 0.28
CA ASP A 473 25.78 0.59 -0.22
C ASP A 473 25.97 -0.44 0.90
N PRO A 474 24.90 -1.08 1.35
CA PRO A 474 24.97 -2.05 2.42
C PRO A 474 25.76 -3.30 2.04
N TRP A 475 25.87 -3.64 0.76
CA TRP A 475 26.70 -4.75 0.31
C TRP A 475 28.20 -4.45 0.50
N ALA A 476 28.64 -3.25 0.14
CA ALA A 476 30.01 -2.81 0.34
C ALA A 476 30.40 -2.82 1.84
N GLU A 477 29.49 -2.38 2.72
CA GLU A 477 29.74 -2.46 4.17
C GLU A 477 29.91 -3.89 4.67
N ARG A 478 29.05 -4.85 4.18
CA ARG A 478 29.17 -6.25 4.60
C ARG A 478 30.42 -6.91 4.02
N VAL A 479 30.80 -6.59 2.80
CA VAL A 479 32.08 -7.02 2.18
C VAL A 479 33.28 -6.50 2.97
N ALA A 480 33.17 -5.29 3.52
CA ALA A 480 34.20 -4.71 4.42
C ALA A 480 34.18 -5.30 5.85
N GLY A 481 33.32 -6.26 6.14
CA GLY A 481 33.27 -6.97 7.41
C GLY A 481 32.25 -6.45 8.42
N HIS A 482 31.44 -5.45 8.08
CA HIS A 482 30.35 -5.02 8.95
C HIS A 482 29.33 -6.17 9.11
N GLU A 483 28.92 -6.44 10.35
CA GLU A 483 28.00 -7.53 10.70
C GLU A 483 28.45 -8.91 10.21
N ALA A 484 29.76 -9.18 10.12
CA ALA A 484 30.34 -10.44 9.60
C ALA A 484 29.77 -11.70 10.31
N HIS A 485 29.41 -11.59 11.59
CA HIS A 485 28.81 -12.67 12.36
C HIS A 485 27.48 -13.18 11.79
N GLU A 486 26.75 -12.33 11.06
CA GLU A 486 25.49 -12.72 10.42
C GLU A 486 25.69 -13.72 9.26
N PHE A 487 26.86 -13.72 8.64
CA PHE A 487 27.18 -14.54 7.45
C PHE A 487 28.09 -15.72 7.76
N THR A 488 28.56 -15.81 8.99
CA THR A 488 29.40 -16.94 9.44
C THR A 488 28.51 -18.16 9.71
N PRO A 489 28.80 -19.34 9.15
CA PRO A 489 28.07 -20.55 9.50
C PRO A 489 28.12 -20.83 10.99
N LEU A 490 27.01 -21.23 11.58
CA LEU A 490 26.96 -21.68 12.95
C LEU A 490 27.79 -22.99 13.06
N THR A 491 28.82 -23.02 13.90
CA THR A 491 29.52 -24.25 14.18
C THR A 491 28.58 -25.17 14.95
N ILE A 492 28.24 -26.31 14.35
CA ILE A 492 27.53 -27.36 15.07
C ILE A 492 28.54 -27.91 16.12
N VAL A 493 28.34 -27.57 17.39
CA VAL A 493 29.05 -28.23 18.48
C VAL A 493 28.54 -29.68 18.48
N PRO A 494 29.41 -30.69 18.27
CA PRO A 494 28.96 -32.08 18.37
C PRO A 494 28.30 -32.25 19.74
N ALA A 495 27.11 -32.86 19.79
CA ALA A 495 26.52 -33.22 21.07
C ALA A 495 27.60 -34.01 21.87
N LEU A 496 27.95 -33.48 23.03
CA LEU A 496 28.77 -34.24 23.97
C LEU A 496 28.06 -35.57 24.18
N ALA A 497 28.71 -36.66 23.74
CA ALA A 497 28.21 -38.00 24.02
C ALA A 497 28.02 -38.07 25.55
N ALA A 498 26.78 -38.29 25.98
CA ALA A 498 26.50 -38.57 27.37
C ALA A 498 27.20 -39.89 27.71
N GLU A 499 28.25 -39.84 28.51
CA GLU A 499 28.86 -41.01 29.15
C GLU A 499 27.92 -41.58 30.22
#